data_c1d157d432796f297a2c3afc7e6f3c1d
#
_entry.id   c1d157d432796f297a2c3afc7e6f3c1d
#
_cell.length_a   1.000
_cell.length_b   1.000
_cell.length_c   1.000
_cell.angle_alpha   90.00
_cell.angle_beta   90.00
_cell.angle_gamma   90.00
#
_symmetry.space_group_name_H-M   'P 1'
#
loop_
_entity.id
_entity.type
_entity.pdbx_description
1 polymer ?
#
loop_
_entity_poly.entity_id
_entity_poly.type
_entity_poly.pdbx_seq_one_letter_code
_entity_poly.pdbx_strand_id
1 'polypeptide(L)'
;MRRKKKRFDTFSLSFLDCMSCGFGAVVLFFMIISATMAVRQDELNKKLSERADSLKVEVSEGELNLVELRNRIEQTDKEKVEAQGMARRILQLLEEKREELARMDKDSTSQEDHINKLKADLKQLEEANRRLAAASSTPSDLGTRIRQIQGEGQRQYLTGLQVGGKRVMILLDTSASMLGETIVNVIRRRNMADAQKIRAPKWQRALRTAEWVVAQFDPGTEFQIVSFNTEAVSVLPDTDGTWLDASDPEIVEAAVSATRRLVPQNGTSLHHAFSAARSISPRPDNIILIVDSLPTQGESKPSRDTVSGRARLRNFNNALGNLPGGVPVNVILFPMVGDAAASTAYWRLAQQTNGSYISPARDWP
;
A
#
# COMPACT_ATOMS: atom_id res chain seq x y z
N MET A 1 -58.66 -73.97 72.61
CA MET A 1 -58.37 -72.55 72.43
C MET A 1 -57.61 -72.35 71.14
N ARG A 2 -58.24 -71.79 70.11
CA ARG A 2 -57.68 -71.62 68.75
C ARG A 2 -57.26 -70.14 68.56
N ARG A 3 -55.91 -69.87 68.53
CA ARG A 3 -55.35 -68.53 68.35
C ARG A 3 -55.51 -68.14 66.87
N LYS A 4 -56.30 -67.06 66.59
CA LYS A 4 -56.38 -66.39 65.32
C LYS A 4 -55.06 -65.62 65.03
N LYS A 5 -54.36 -65.99 64.00
CA LYS A 5 -53.26 -65.21 63.44
C LYS A 5 -53.82 -63.96 62.73
N LYS A 6 -53.51 -62.75 63.21
CA LYS A 6 -53.71 -61.52 62.51
C LYS A 6 -52.75 -61.45 61.33
N ARG A 7 -53.33 -61.41 60.11
CA ARG A 7 -52.54 -61.06 58.89
C ARG A 7 -52.32 -59.53 58.93
N PHE A 8 -51.09 -59.09 58.94
CA PHE A 8 -50.73 -57.72 58.70
C PHE A 8 -50.70 -57.52 57.21
N ASP A 9 -51.68 -56.82 56.63
CA ASP A 9 -51.61 -56.26 55.31
C ASP A 9 -50.73 -55.01 55.38
N THR A 10 -49.47 -55.14 55.01
CA THR A 10 -48.42 -54.13 55.16
C THR A 10 -48.39 -53.11 54.00
N PHE A 11 -49.23 -53.31 53.00
CA PHE A 11 -49.29 -52.37 51.90
C PHE A 11 -50.75 -52.08 51.50
N SER A 12 -51.25 -50.87 51.73
CA SER A 12 -52.51 -50.41 51.17
C SER A 12 -52.36 -50.16 49.65
N LEU A 13 -53.37 -50.50 48.86
CA LEU A 13 -53.38 -50.25 47.41
C LEU A 13 -53.06 -48.78 47.07
N SER A 14 -53.50 -47.87 47.93
CA SER A 14 -53.24 -46.43 47.81
C SER A 14 -51.75 -46.05 47.98
N PHE A 15 -50.98 -46.83 48.79
CA PHE A 15 -49.57 -46.60 48.95
C PHE A 15 -48.78 -47.07 47.72
N LEU A 16 -49.17 -48.15 47.12
CA LEU A 16 -48.59 -48.66 45.86
C LEU A 16 -48.85 -47.70 44.71
N ASP A 17 -50.04 -47.12 44.64
CA ASP A 17 -50.44 -46.17 43.58
C ASP A 17 -49.66 -44.85 43.70
N CYS A 18 -49.48 -44.37 44.94
CA CYS A 18 -48.68 -43.17 45.21
C CYS A 18 -47.19 -43.37 44.92
N MET A 19 -46.64 -44.56 45.26
CA MET A 19 -45.26 -44.92 44.98
C MET A 19 -45.01 -45.11 43.46
N SER A 20 -45.94 -45.75 42.75
CA SER A 20 -45.79 -45.92 41.29
C SER A 20 -45.90 -44.63 40.53
N CYS A 21 -46.81 -43.72 40.94
CA CYS A 21 -46.94 -42.38 40.37
C CYS A 21 -45.68 -41.52 40.64
N GLY A 22 -45.17 -41.55 41.87
CA GLY A 22 -43.92 -40.85 42.22
C GLY A 22 -42.72 -41.39 41.45
N PHE A 23 -42.60 -42.71 41.34
CA PHE A 23 -41.51 -43.33 40.54
C PHE A 23 -41.64 -42.98 39.06
N GLY A 24 -42.86 -43.01 38.49
CA GLY A 24 -43.07 -42.60 37.08
C GLY A 24 -42.66 -41.15 36.84
N ALA A 25 -43.01 -40.24 37.73
CA ALA A 25 -42.58 -38.83 37.60
C ALA A 25 -41.06 -38.65 37.66
N VAL A 26 -40.38 -39.37 38.54
CA VAL A 26 -38.90 -39.33 38.62
C VAL A 26 -38.25 -39.91 37.38
N VAL A 27 -38.73 -41.00 36.84
CA VAL A 27 -38.24 -41.60 35.56
C VAL A 27 -38.45 -40.64 34.40
N LEU A 28 -39.62 -40.01 34.32
CA LEU A 28 -39.94 -39.04 33.27
C LEU A 28 -39.05 -37.81 33.35
N PHE A 29 -38.80 -37.29 34.56
CA PHE A 29 -37.87 -36.18 34.80
C PHE A 29 -36.45 -36.55 34.42
N PHE A 30 -36.00 -37.73 34.79
CA PHE A 30 -34.68 -38.25 34.41
C PHE A 30 -34.52 -38.41 32.89
N MET A 31 -35.58 -38.90 32.21
CA MET A 31 -35.56 -39.00 30.73
C MET A 31 -35.47 -37.62 30.07
N ILE A 32 -36.20 -36.62 30.57
CA ILE A 32 -36.15 -35.25 30.04
C ILE A 32 -34.75 -34.66 30.24
N ILE A 33 -34.16 -34.79 31.43
CA ILE A 33 -32.78 -34.31 31.69
C ILE A 33 -31.78 -35.02 30.79
N SER A 34 -31.86 -36.32 30.68
CA SER A 34 -30.96 -37.12 29.83
C SER A 34 -31.08 -36.73 28.34
N ALA A 35 -32.31 -36.53 27.84
CA ALA A 35 -32.55 -36.06 26.48
C ALA A 35 -32.00 -34.65 26.24
N THR A 36 -32.21 -33.73 27.17
CA THR A 36 -31.69 -32.35 27.04
C THR A 36 -30.15 -32.30 27.14
N MET A 37 -29.54 -33.15 27.96
CA MET A 37 -28.09 -33.28 28.02
C MET A 37 -27.50 -33.86 26.71
N ALA A 38 -28.13 -34.89 26.14
CA ALA A 38 -27.70 -35.48 24.88
C ALA A 38 -27.73 -34.48 23.73
N VAL A 39 -28.83 -33.69 23.60
CA VAL A 39 -28.94 -32.63 22.58
C VAL A 39 -27.87 -31.55 22.76
N ARG A 40 -27.66 -31.09 24.00
CA ARG A 40 -26.58 -30.09 24.26
C ARG A 40 -25.19 -30.64 23.96
N GLN A 41 -24.94 -31.90 24.24
CA GLN A 41 -23.65 -32.56 23.95
C GLN A 41 -23.41 -32.65 22.44
N ASP A 42 -24.46 -32.99 21.67
CA ASP A 42 -24.39 -33.05 20.20
C ASP A 42 -24.14 -31.66 19.57
N GLU A 43 -24.83 -30.61 20.05
CA GLU A 43 -24.59 -29.25 19.60
C GLU A 43 -23.16 -28.76 19.91
N LEU A 44 -22.66 -29.08 21.10
CA LEU A 44 -21.28 -28.76 21.50
C LEU A 44 -20.25 -29.49 20.64
N ASN A 45 -20.45 -30.79 20.42
CA ASN A 45 -19.58 -31.60 19.58
C ASN A 45 -19.59 -31.11 18.13
N LYS A 46 -20.75 -30.73 17.60
CA LYS A 46 -20.86 -30.15 16.26
C LYS A 46 -20.10 -28.84 16.13
N LYS A 47 -20.28 -27.91 17.09
CA LYS A 47 -19.54 -26.64 17.11
C LYS A 47 -18.03 -26.84 17.26
N LEU A 48 -17.59 -27.81 18.05
CA LEU A 48 -16.17 -28.12 18.23
C LEU A 48 -15.60 -28.76 16.95
N SER A 49 -16.36 -29.62 16.28
CA SER A 49 -15.96 -30.21 14.99
C SER A 49 -15.82 -29.15 13.90
N GLU A 50 -16.82 -28.28 13.75
CA GLU A 50 -16.79 -27.17 12.79
C GLU A 50 -15.59 -26.22 13.05
N ARG A 51 -15.27 -25.97 14.33
CA ARG A 51 -14.13 -25.13 14.70
C ARG A 51 -12.80 -25.84 14.46
N ALA A 52 -12.73 -27.15 14.73
CA ALA A 52 -11.56 -27.96 14.44
C ALA A 52 -11.28 -28.04 12.93
N ASP A 53 -12.28 -28.17 12.10
CA ASP A 53 -12.15 -28.20 10.65
C ASP A 53 -11.74 -26.82 10.09
N SER A 54 -12.30 -25.75 10.63
CA SER A 54 -11.86 -24.37 10.30
C SER A 54 -10.40 -24.14 10.64
N LEU A 55 -9.96 -24.56 11.83
CA LEU A 55 -8.56 -24.45 12.25
C LEU A 55 -7.62 -25.31 11.42
N LYS A 56 -8.04 -26.50 10.98
CA LYS A 56 -7.24 -27.34 10.07
C LYS A 56 -7.00 -26.65 8.73
N VAL A 57 -8.02 -26.02 8.16
CA VAL A 57 -7.89 -25.24 6.92
C VAL A 57 -6.92 -24.07 7.12
N GLU A 58 -7.06 -23.34 8.22
CA GLU A 58 -6.19 -22.19 8.52
C GLU A 58 -4.72 -22.61 8.74
N VAL A 59 -4.49 -23.75 9.42
CA VAL A 59 -3.15 -24.33 9.59
C VAL A 59 -2.59 -24.77 8.24
N SER A 60 -3.38 -25.44 7.40
CA SER A 60 -2.93 -25.87 6.07
C SER A 60 -2.58 -24.67 5.16
N GLU A 61 -3.39 -23.62 5.17
CA GLU A 61 -3.06 -22.37 4.46
C GLU A 61 -1.80 -21.70 5.03
N GLY A 62 -1.65 -21.72 6.36
CA GLY A 62 -0.46 -21.19 7.04
C GLY A 62 0.81 -21.97 6.65
N GLU A 63 0.74 -23.29 6.59
CA GLU A 63 1.86 -24.13 6.17
C GLU A 63 2.26 -23.89 4.70
N LEU A 64 1.28 -23.76 3.81
CA LEU A 64 1.55 -23.42 2.40
C LEU A 64 2.22 -22.05 2.26
N ASN A 65 1.74 -21.06 3.00
CA ASN A 65 2.33 -19.72 3.01
C ASN A 65 3.75 -19.73 3.58
N LEU A 66 4.03 -20.53 4.61
CA LEU A 66 5.37 -20.69 5.17
C LEU A 66 6.35 -21.32 4.16
N VAL A 67 5.91 -22.33 3.41
CA VAL A 67 6.73 -22.94 2.36
C VAL A 67 7.02 -21.92 1.24
N GLU A 68 6.01 -21.15 0.81
CA GLU A 68 6.21 -20.12 -0.20
C GLU A 68 7.17 -19.03 0.27
N LEU A 69 7.02 -18.55 1.51
CA LEU A 69 7.93 -17.58 2.11
C LEU A 69 9.36 -18.10 2.23
N ARG A 70 9.53 -19.36 2.62
CA ARG A 70 10.85 -20.00 2.72
C ARG A 70 11.54 -20.07 1.36
N ASN A 71 10.80 -20.45 0.32
CA ASN A 71 11.33 -20.51 -1.04
C ASN A 71 11.71 -19.10 -1.56
N ARG A 72 10.93 -18.07 -1.23
CA ARG A 72 11.25 -16.68 -1.59
C ARG A 72 12.49 -16.16 -0.86
N ILE A 73 12.64 -16.50 0.42
CA ILE A 73 13.86 -16.14 1.18
C ILE A 73 15.07 -16.80 0.55
N GLU A 74 15.00 -18.09 0.25
CA GLU A 74 16.11 -18.82 -0.39
C GLU A 74 16.47 -18.24 -1.77
N GLN A 75 15.47 -17.84 -2.57
CA GLN A 75 15.70 -17.19 -3.85
C GLN A 75 16.36 -15.81 -3.66
N THR A 76 15.86 -15.01 -2.72
CA THR A 76 16.42 -13.68 -2.42
C THR A 76 17.85 -13.78 -1.89
N ASP A 77 18.14 -14.78 -1.07
CA ASP A 77 19.50 -15.03 -0.58
C ASP A 77 20.46 -15.42 -1.71
N LYS A 78 20.02 -16.24 -2.67
CA LYS A 78 20.81 -16.56 -3.88
C LYS A 78 21.09 -15.30 -4.71
N GLU A 79 20.05 -14.50 -5.00
CA GLU A 79 20.20 -13.24 -5.74
C GLU A 79 21.14 -12.25 -5.01
N LYS A 80 21.08 -12.20 -3.68
CA LYS A 80 21.96 -11.38 -2.85
C LYS A 80 23.42 -11.84 -2.95
N VAL A 81 23.67 -13.15 -2.91
CA VAL A 81 25.03 -13.73 -3.05
C VAL A 81 25.59 -13.45 -4.44
N GLU A 82 24.76 -13.60 -5.49
CA GLU A 82 25.17 -13.25 -6.86
C GLU A 82 25.47 -11.76 -7.02
N ALA A 83 24.61 -10.88 -6.49
CA ALA A 83 24.84 -9.43 -6.52
C ALA A 83 26.10 -9.04 -5.74
N GLN A 84 26.36 -9.66 -4.59
CA GLN A 84 27.60 -9.46 -3.83
C GLN A 84 28.83 -9.96 -4.59
N GLY A 85 28.70 -11.08 -5.31
CA GLY A 85 29.75 -11.60 -6.19
C GLY A 85 30.10 -10.65 -7.33
N MET A 86 29.08 -10.10 -7.98
CA MET A 86 29.23 -9.08 -9.03
C MET A 86 29.84 -7.78 -8.49
N ALA A 87 29.40 -7.31 -7.33
CA ALA A 87 29.95 -6.12 -6.69
C ALA A 87 31.44 -6.28 -6.36
N ARG A 88 31.86 -7.45 -5.86
CA ARG A 88 33.29 -7.74 -5.63
C ARG A 88 34.10 -7.73 -6.91
N ARG A 89 33.56 -8.32 -8.00
CA ARG A 89 34.25 -8.29 -9.32
C ARG A 89 34.41 -6.87 -9.84
N ILE A 90 33.36 -6.03 -9.71
CA ILE A 90 33.43 -4.62 -10.10
C ILE A 90 34.48 -3.86 -9.28
N LEU A 91 34.55 -4.09 -7.96
CA LEU A 91 35.54 -3.48 -7.11
C LEU A 91 36.98 -3.91 -7.49
N GLN A 92 37.18 -5.20 -7.81
CA GLN A 92 38.47 -5.69 -8.30
C GLN A 92 38.86 -5.04 -9.64
N LEU A 93 37.93 -4.96 -10.59
CA LEU A 93 38.14 -4.31 -11.86
C LEU A 93 38.45 -2.82 -11.71
N LEU A 94 37.82 -2.13 -10.77
CA LEU A 94 38.11 -0.73 -10.44
C LEU A 94 39.50 -0.57 -9.87
N GLU A 95 39.93 -1.49 -9.00
CA GLU A 95 41.30 -1.47 -8.43
C GLU A 95 42.35 -1.74 -9.50
N GLU A 96 42.14 -2.75 -10.37
CA GLU A 96 43.00 -3.03 -11.51
C GLU A 96 43.09 -1.83 -12.46
N LYS A 97 41.98 -1.16 -12.75
CA LYS A 97 42.01 0.05 -13.60
C LYS A 97 42.66 1.26 -12.92
N ARG A 98 42.55 1.39 -11.61
CA ARG A 98 43.30 2.40 -10.85
C ARG A 98 44.79 2.14 -10.85
N GLU A 99 45.20 0.88 -10.68
CA GLU A 99 46.62 0.51 -10.79
C GLU A 99 47.15 0.69 -12.22
N GLU A 100 46.34 0.35 -13.24
CA GLU A 100 46.71 0.59 -14.63
C GLU A 100 46.87 2.10 -14.93
N LEU A 101 45.92 2.92 -14.43
CA LEU A 101 46.04 4.39 -14.51
C LEU A 101 47.27 4.92 -13.76
N ALA A 102 47.55 4.39 -12.57
CA ALA A 102 48.74 4.79 -11.80
C ALA A 102 50.08 4.36 -12.46
N ARG A 103 50.08 3.26 -13.22
CA ARG A 103 51.23 2.84 -14.05
C ARG A 103 51.38 3.71 -15.30
N MET A 104 50.26 4.06 -15.96
CA MET A 104 50.27 5.00 -17.09
C MET A 104 50.72 6.40 -16.70
N ASP A 105 50.37 6.86 -15.50
CA ASP A 105 50.79 8.17 -14.98
C ASP A 105 52.32 8.25 -14.69
N LYS A 106 52.99 7.11 -14.52
CA LYS A 106 54.43 7.03 -14.28
C LYS A 106 55.29 7.08 -15.56
N ASP A 107 54.70 6.79 -16.72
CA ASP A 107 55.49 6.51 -17.93
C ASP A 107 55.42 7.57 -19.03
N SER A 108 54.79 8.74 -18.85
CA SER A 108 54.77 9.67 -19.98
C SER A 108 54.58 11.15 -19.66
N THR A 109 55.57 11.93 -19.92
CA THR A 109 55.50 13.39 -20.13
C THR A 109 54.68 13.79 -21.36
N SER A 110 54.37 12.87 -22.29
CA SER A 110 53.46 13.11 -23.42
C SER A 110 51.97 12.92 -23.07
N GLN A 111 51.66 12.28 -21.93
CA GLN A 111 50.29 12.10 -21.45
C GLN A 111 49.81 13.27 -20.60
N GLU A 112 50.69 14.08 -20.02
CA GLU A 112 50.30 15.32 -19.33
C GLU A 112 49.60 16.30 -20.29
N ASP A 113 50.06 16.39 -21.54
CA ASP A 113 49.38 17.21 -22.56
C ASP A 113 48.02 16.66 -22.93
N HIS A 114 47.84 15.33 -22.96
CA HIS A 114 46.55 14.69 -23.25
C HIS A 114 45.59 14.81 -22.07
N ILE A 115 46.09 14.68 -20.83
CA ILE A 115 45.31 14.88 -19.59
C ILE A 115 44.89 16.34 -19.47
N ASN A 116 45.77 17.27 -19.79
CA ASN A 116 45.46 18.70 -19.78
C ASN A 116 44.45 19.08 -20.85
N LYS A 117 44.51 18.44 -22.02
CA LYS A 117 43.49 18.58 -23.06
C LYS A 117 42.12 18.00 -22.65
N LEU A 118 42.13 16.81 -22.06
CA LEU A 118 40.88 16.19 -21.51
C LEU A 118 40.29 17.00 -20.36
N LYS A 119 41.14 17.59 -19.48
CA LYS A 119 40.69 18.51 -18.43
C LYS A 119 40.10 19.80 -19.00
N ALA A 120 40.67 20.32 -20.11
CA ALA A 120 40.17 21.49 -20.80
C ALA A 120 38.83 21.17 -21.50
N ASP A 121 38.71 20.01 -22.16
CA ASP A 121 37.50 19.53 -22.78
C ASP A 121 36.37 19.28 -21.74
N LEU A 122 36.69 18.71 -20.59
CA LEU A 122 35.79 18.51 -19.44
C LEU A 122 35.25 19.86 -18.93
N LYS A 123 36.18 20.82 -18.74
CA LYS A 123 35.80 22.18 -18.29
C LYS A 123 34.93 22.90 -19.31
N GLN A 124 35.21 22.70 -20.61
CA GLN A 124 34.39 23.23 -21.69
C GLN A 124 32.97 22.59 -21.75
N LEU A 125 32.88 21.28 -21.51
CA LEU A 125 31.62 20.54 -21.40
C LEU A 125 30.81 20.96 -20.15
N GLU A 126 31.48 21.18 -19.02
CA GLU A 126 30.84 21.69 -17.80
C GLU A 126 30.34 23.14 -17.99
N GLU A 127 31.15 24.00 -18.68
CA GLU A 127 30.70 25.34 -19.04
C GLU A 127 29.57 25.33 -20.08
N ALA A 128 29.59 24.42 -21.05
CA ALA A 128 28.51 24.25 -22.02
C ALA A 128 27.22 23.74 -21.36
N ASN A 129 27.33 22.78 -20.43
CA ASN A 129 26.22 22.31 -19.61
C ASN A 129 25.67 23.43 -18.70
N ARG A 130 26.55 24.23 -18.13
CA ARG A 130 26.17 25.38 -17.31
C ARG A 130 25.52 26.48 -18.16
N ARG A 131 25.96 26.68 -19.40
CA ARG A 131 25.33 27.60 -20.38
C ARG A 131 24.01 27.06 -20.88
N LEU A 132 23.88 25.76 -21.13
CA LEU A 132 22.61 25.12 -21.48
C LEU A 132 21.61 25.17 -20.30
N ALA A 133 22.08 24.93 -19.08
CA ALA A 133 21.27 25.11 -17.87
C ALA A 133 20.90 26.58 -17.63
N ALA A 134 21.78 27.55 -17.95
CA ALA A 134 21.49 28.98 -17.89
C ALA A 134 20.66 29.49 -19.10
N ALA A 135 20.75 28.84 -20.25
CA ALA A 135 19.91 29.16 -21.42
C ALA A 135 18.51 28.54 -21.34
N SER A 136 18.33 27.50 -20.54
CA SER A 136 17.02 26.99 -20.15
C SER A 136 16.36 27.81 -19.03
N SER A 137 17.10 28.64 -18.34
CA SER A 137 16.64 29.68 -17.43
C SER A 137 16.60 31.03 -18.13
N THR A 138 15.66 31.23 -19.06
CA THR A 138 15.17 32.57 -19.36
C THR A 138 14.58 33.09 -18.04
N PRO A 139 14.99 34.26 -17.57
CA PRO A 139 14.29 34.90 -16.46
C PRO A 139 12.98 35.43 -17.05
N SER A 140 11.98 34.57 -17.15
CA SER A 140 10.60 35.04 -17.06
C SER A 140 10.38 35.42 -15.60
N ASP A 141 9.65 36.49 -15.35
CA ASP A 141 9.13 36.90 -14.04
C ASP A 141 8.34 35.74 -13.41
N LEU A 142 9.04 34.73 -12.94
CA LEU A 142 8.49 33.60 -12.20
C LEU A 142 8.36 34.05 -10.76
N GLY A 143 7.12 34.27 -10.34
CA GLY A 143 6.78 34.70 -9.00
C GLY A 143 7.42 33.85 -7.90
N THR A 144 7.45 34.35 -6.72
CA THR A 144 8.01 33.67 -5.53
C THR A 144 7.21 32.39 -5.23
N ARG A 145 7.89 31.28 -4.93
CA ARG A 145 7.22 30.05 -4.47
C ARG A 145 6.33 30.36 -3.29
N ILE A 146 5.05 30.01 -3.40
CA ILE A 146 4.01 30.37 -2.44
C ILE A 146 4.16 29.60 -1.13
N ARG A 147 4.70 28.41 -1.19
CA ARG A 147 4.85 27.52 -0.04
C ARG A 147 6.19 26.83 -0.03
N GLN A 148 6.93 26.99 1.06
CA GLN A 148 8.16 26.24 1.31
C GLN A 148 7.94 25.34 2.51
N ILE A 149 8.16 24.02 2.34
CA ILE A 149 8.20 23.08 3.45
C ILE A 149 9.67 22.85 3.80
N GLN A 150 10.08 23.35 4.95
CA GLN A 150 11.36 22.99 5.56
C GLN A 150 11.16 21.67 6.28
N GLY A 151 11.67 20.57 5.68
CA GLY A 151 11.70 19.28 6.34
C GLY A 151 12.73 19.27 7.46
N GLU A 152 12.43 18.62 8.56
CA GLU A 152 13.40 18.32 9.62
C GLU A 152 14.38 17.27 9.09
N GLY A 153 15.49 17.69 8.47
CA GLY A 153 16.56 16.82 8.07
C GLY A 153 17.22 17.13 6.73
N GLN A 154 18.51 16.85 6.62
CA GLN A 154 19.36 17.10 5.45
C GLN A 154 19.10 16.15 4.25
N ARG A 155 17.88 15.56 4.12
CA ARG A 155 17.57 14.53 3.14
C ARG A 155 16.69 14.99 1.97
N GLN A 156 16.55 16.29 1.75
CA GLN A 156 15.66 16.87 0.74
C GLN A 156 16.00 16.54 -0.73
N TYR A 157 17.19 16.08 -1.03
CA TYR A 157 17.75 16.15 -2.39
C TYR A 157 18.02 14.82 -3.08
N LEU A 158 17.62 13.70 -2.51
CA LEU A 158 17.99 12.40 -3.07
C LEU A 158 16.81 11.54 -3.54
N THR A 159 15.65 12.15 -3.77
CA THR A 159 14.47 11.36 -4.15
C THR A 159 14.48 10.88 -5.60
N GLY A 160 15.23 11.54 -6.49
CA GLY A 160 15.17 11.26 -7.93
C GLY A 160 13.77 11.45 -8.51
N LEU A 161 12.84 12.02 -7.75
CA LEU A 161 11.47 12.24 -8.16
C LEU A 161 11.41 13.42 -9.13
N GLN A 162 10.87 13.21 -10.32
CA GLN A 162 10.67 14.25 -11.31
C GLN A 162 9.35 14.97 -11.02
N VAL A 163 9.38 16.03 -10.23
CA VAL A 163 8.18 16.78 -9.83
C VAL A 163 7.79 17.85 -10.85
N GLY A 164 8.65 18.19 -11.80
CA GLY A 164 8.44 19.25 -12.78
C GLY A 164 7.44 18.89 -13.90
N GLY A 165 6.92 19.91 -14.57
CA GLY A 165 5.97 19.83 -15.67
C GLY A 165 5.10 21.06 -15.73
N LYS A 166 4.40 21.27 -16.86
CA LYS A 166 3.41 22.35 -16.99
C LYS A 166 2.06 21.95 -16.41
N ARG A 167 1.69 20.68 -16.52
CA ARG A 167 0.41 20.11 -16.07
C ARG A 167 0.64 18.84 -15.26
N VAL A 168 0.68 18.98 -13.96
CA VAL A 168 0.99 17.91 -13.04
C VAL A 168 -0.28 17.37 -12.39
N MET A 169 -0.55 16.07 -12.55
CA MET A 169 -1.68 15.43 -11.89
C MET A 169 -1.20 14.59 -10.72
N ILE A 170 -1.72 14.87 -9.53
CA ILE A 170 -1.49 14.07 -8.34
C ILE A 170 -2.66 13.10 -8.16
N LEU A 171 -2.39 11.80 -8.21
CA LEU A 171 -3.33 10.73 -7.91
C LEU A 171 -3.04 10.22 -6.50
N LEU A 172 -3.93 10.53 -5.55
CA LEU A 172 -3.78 10.17 -4.15
C LEU A 172 -4.72 9.02 -3.79
N ASP A 173 -4.16 7.87 -3.43
CA ASP A 173 -4.93 6.73 -2.91
C ASP A 173 -5.53 7.06 -1.54
N THR A 174 -6.86 7.03 -1.47
CA THR A 174 -7.66 7.24 -0.27
C THR A 174 -8.38 5.97 0.17
N SER A 175 -7.86 4.81 -0.21
CA SER A 175 -8.41 3.52 0.20
C SER A 175 -8.13 3.21 1.68
N ALA A 176 -8.88 2.27 2.24
CA ALA A 176 -8.76 1.88 3.64
C ALA A 176 -7.36 1.30 3.99
N SER A 177 -6.60 0.77 3.02
CA SER A 177 -5.24 0.27 3.22
C SER A 177 -4.27 1.37 3.67
N MET A 178 -4.52 2.62 3.28
CA MET A 178 -3.75 3.79 3.72
C MET A 178 -3.81 4.05 5.23
N LEU A 179 -4.72 3.41 5.95
CA LEU A 179 -4.83 3.52 7.42
C LEU A 179 -3.71 2.80 8.18
N GLY A 180 -2.98 1.86 7.57
CA GLY A 180 -1.95 1.11 8.29
C GLY A 180 -1.00 0.35 7.38
N GLU A 181 0.16 -0.02 7.93
CA GLU A 181 1.16 -0.82 7.22
C GLU A 181 0.81 -2.32 7.23
N THR A 182 0.03 -2.79 8.22
CA THR A 182 -0.40 -4.17 8.35
C THR A 182 -1.90 -4.30 8.23
N ILE A 183 -2.39 -5.43 7.71
CA ILE A 183 -3.82 -5.69 7.54
C ILE A 183 -4.58 -5.63 8.87
N VAL A 184 -3.97 -6.07 9.97
CA VAL A 184 -4.57 -6.01 11.31
C VAL A 184 -4.83 -4.57 11.74
N ASN A 185 -3.86 -3.67 11.52
CA ASN A 185 -4.02 -2.26 11.82
C ASN A 185 -5.06 -1.58 10.91
N VAL A 186 -5.14 -1.97 9.65
CA VAL A 186 -6.16 -1.49 8.70
C VAL A 186 -7.55 -1.88 9.19
N ILE A 187 -7.78 -3.17 9.51
CA ILE A 187 -9.08 -3.67 9.99
C ILE A 187 -9.48 -2.96 11.29
N ARG A 188 -8.54 -2.79 12.22
CA ARG A 188 -8.81 -2.09 13.48
C ARG A 188 -9.21 -0.63 13.25
N ARG A 189 -8.47 0.10 12.40
CA ARG A 189 -8.69 1.53 12.17
C ARG A 189 -9.88 1.82 11.27
N ARG A 190 -10.21 0.92 10.34
CA ARG A 190 -11.36 1.08 9.45
C ARG A 190 -12.68 1.31 10.18
N ASN A 191 -12.83 0.73 11.37
CA ASN A 191 -14.04 0.82 12.19
C ASN A 191 -13.99 1.96 13.23
N MET A 192 -12.96 2.80 13.21
CA MET A 192 -12.84 3.96 14.11
C MET A 192 -13.57 5.18 13.52
N ALA A 193 -13.79 6.19 14.37
CA ALA A 193 -14.34 7.47 13.92
C ALA A 193 -13.39 8.16 12.92
N ASP A 194 -13.95 8.95 12.00
CA ASP A 194 -13.19 9.59 10.91
C ASP A 194 -12.05 10.47 11.40
N ALA A 195 -12.25 11.18 12.51
CA ALA A 195 -11.18 11.95 13.15
C ALA A 195 -9.95 11.11 13.57
N GLN A 196 -10.18 9.83 13.91
CA GLN A 196 -9.10 8.90 14.25
C GLN A 196 -8.45 8.29 13.00
N LYS A 197 -9.25 8.05 11.94
CA LYS A 197 -8.75 7.59 10.64
C LYS A 197 -7.81 8.64 10.02
N ILE A 198 -8.21 9.91 10.02
CA ILE A 198 -7.40 11.03 9.54
C ILE A 198 -6.06 11.08 10.26
N ARG A 199 -6.02 10.82 11.56
CA ARG A 199 -4.78 10.83 12.38
C ARG A 199 -3.90 9.57 12.21
N ALA A 200 -4.25 8.63 11.35
CA ALA A 200 -3.45 7.42 11.14
C ALA A 200 -2.04 7.78 10.62
N PRO A 201 -0.96 7.27 11.22
CA PRO A 201 0.41 7.72 10.91
C PRO A 201 0.80 7.56 9.44
N LYS A 202 0.43 6.44 8.79
CA LYS A 202 0.68 6.22 7.37
C LYS A 202 -0.07 7.23 6.50
N TRP A 203 -1.34 7.49 6.81
CA TRP A 203 -2.16 8.47 6.13
C TRP A 203 -1.58 9.89 6.27
N GLN A 204 -1.18 10.27 7.47
CA GLN A 204 -0.55 11.57 7.71
C GLN A 204 0.75 11.75 6.90
N ARG A 205 1.53 10.69 6.71
CA ARG A 205 2.71 10.75 5.82
C ARG A 205 2.30 10.97 4.36
N ALA A 206 1.29 10.25 3.88
CA ALA A 206 0.80 10.44 2.51
C ALA A 206 0.27 11.86 2.27
N LEU A 207 -0.45 12.44 3.24
CA LEU A 207 -0.90 13.84 3.18
C LEU A 207 0.27 14.81 3.11
N ARG A 208 1.27 14.68 4.01
CA ARG A 208 2.47 15.53 3.97
C ARG A 208 3.24 15.38 2.66
N THR A 209 3.27 14.16 2.10
CA THR A 209 3.87 13.92 0.80
C THR A 209 3.16 14.66 -0.32
N ALA A 210 1.82 14.61 -0.35
CA ALA A 210 1.03 15.37 -1.33
C ALA A 210 1.26 16.89 -1.18
N GLU A 211 1.28 17.40 0.04
CA GLU A 211 1.60 18.78 0.34
C GLU A 211 3.01 19.18 -0.08
N TRP A 212 3.98 18.31 0.19
CA TRP A 212 5.36 18.50 -0.21
C TRP A 212 5.49 18.58 -1.74
N VAL A 213 4.79 17.69 -2.48
CA VAL A 213 4.77 17.72 -3.94
C VAL A 213 4.21 19.04 -4.46
N VAL A 214 3.08 19.49 -3.94
CA VAL A 214 2.47 20.78 -4.32
C VAL A 214 3.42 21.96 -4.04
N ALA A 215 4.15 21.91 -2.93
CA ALA A 215 5.13 22.94 -2.58
C ALA A 215 6.37 22.99 -3.51
N GLN A 216 6.61 21.96 -4.32
CA GLN A 216 7.70 21.93 -5.30
C GLN A 216 7.29 22.53 -6.65
N PHE A 217 6.02 22.82 -6.89
CA PHE A 217 5.57 23.37 -8.17
C PHE A 217 6.11 24.78 -8.38
N ASP A 218 6.57 25.03 -9.59
CA ASP A 218 6.97 26.36 -10.00
C ASP A 218 5.72 27.21 -10.30
N PRO A 219 5.80 28.54 -10.09
CA PRO A 219 4.73 29.43 -10.53
C PRO A 219 4.45 29.26 -12.03
N GLY A 220 3.17 29.15 -12.39
CA GLY A 220 2.74 28.85 -13.76
C GLY A 220 2.61 27.36 -14.08
N THR A 221 2.83 26.47 -13.09
CA THR A 221 2.43 25.05 -13.19
C THR A 221 0.92 24.95 -12.99
N GLU A 222 0.25 24.29 -13.89
CA GLU A 222 -1.14 23.85 -13.72
C GLU A 222 -1.15 22.49 -13.00
N PHE A 223 -1.97 22.33 -11.98
CA PHE A 223 -2.04 21.06 -11.26
C PHE A 223 -3.47 20.61 -11.01
N GLN A 224 -3.65 19.33 -10.72
CA GLN A 224 -4.90 18.79 -10.21
C GLN A 224 -4.61 17.67 -9.22
N ILE A 225 -5.35 17.66 -8.11
CA ILE A 225 -5.29 16.58 -7.11
C ILE A 225 -6.56 15.77 -7.21
N VAL A 226 -6.42 14.51 -7.57
CA VAL A 226 -7.52 13.55 -7.63
C VAL A 226 -7.33 12.52 -6.52
N SER A 227 -8.28 12.47 -5.61
CA SER A 227 -8.39 11.39 -4.63
C SER A 227 -9.07 10.19 -5.28
N PHE A 228 -8.53 9.00 -5.05
CA PHE A 228 -9.18 7.80 -5.56
C PHE A 228 -9.21 6.67 -4.52
N ASN A 229 -10.30 5.94 -4.55
CA ASN A 229 -10.51 4.69 -3.85
C ASN A 229 -11.26 3.73 -4.79
N THR A 230 -12.53 3.46 -4.60
CA THR A 230 -13.39 2.79 -5.57
C THR A 230 -13.85 3.71 -6.69
N GLU A 231 -13.75 4.99 -6.51
CA GLU A 231 -14.05 6.08 -7.44
C GLU A 231 -12.87 7.05 -7.47
N ALA A 232 -12.83 7.93 -8.45
CA ALA A 232 -11.82 8.97 -8.57
C ALA A 232 -12.52 10.33 -8.71
N VAL A 233 -12.21 11.25 -7.78
CA VAL A 233 -12.86 12.57 -7.68
C VAL A 233 -11.81 13.63 -7.38
N SER A 234 -11.94 14.81 -7.99
CA SER A 234 -11.11 15.96 -7.67
C SER A 234 -11.27 16.37 -6.21
N VAL A 235 -10.18 16.75 -5.57
CA VAL A 235 -10.19 17.08 -4.14
C VAL A 235 -10.98 18.36 -3.88
N LEU A 236 -10.92 19.33 -4.81
CA LEU A 236 -11.77 20.51 -4.76
C LEU A 236 -13.09 20.23 -5.49
N PRO A 237 -14.25 20.51 -4.86
CA PRO A 237 -15.55 20.41 -5.51
C PRO A 237 -15.60 21.25 -6.79
N ASP A 238 -16.38 20.77 -7.77
CA ASP A 238 -16.64 21.46 -9.04
C ASP A 238 -15.40 21.73 -9.92
N THR A 239 -14.26 21.06 -9.63
CA THR A 239 -13.04 21.18 -10.44
C THR A 239 -12.71 19.91 -11.23
N ASP A 240 -13.65 18.97 -11.32
CA ASP A 240 -13.45 17.73 -12.09
C ASP A 240 -13.14 18.05 -13.55
N GLY A 241 -12.02 17.52 -14.03
CA GLY A 241 -11.58 17.74 -15.43
C GLY A 241 -11.01 19.12 -15.72
N THR A 242 -10.77 19.98 -14.72
CA THR A 242 -10.18 21.30 -14.86
C THR A 242 -8.80 21.38 -14.21
N TRP A 243 -7.96 22.26 -14.68
CA TRP A 243 -6.63 22.53 -14.14
C TRP A 243 -6.69 23.70 -13.14
N LEU A 244 -5.92 23.59 -12.09
CA LEU A 244 -5.73 24.60 -11.04
C LEU A 244 -4.39 25.28 -11.24
N ASP A 245 -4.33 26.59 -11.04
CA ASP A 245 -3.10 27.36 -11.17
C ASP A 245 -2.30 27.34 -9.85
N ALA A 246 -1.06 26.85 -9.91
CA ALA A 246 -0.17 26.87 -8.75
C ALA A 246 0.34 28.27 -8.38
N SER A 247 0.13 29.27 -9.22
CA SER A 247 0.45 30.67 -8.92
C SER A 247 -0.60 31.34 -8.03
N ASP A 248 -1.79 30.75 -7.87
CA ASP A 248 -2.86 31.26 -7.01
C ASP A 248 -2.76 30.68 -5.60
N PRO A 249 -2.37 31.47 -4.59
CA PRO A 249 -2.21 31.00 -3.22
C PRO A 249 -3.53 30.55 -2.58
N GLU A 250 -4.67 31.12 -2.97
CA GLU A 250 -5.97 30.75 -2.41
C GLU A 250 -6.39 29.38 -2.91
N ILE A 251 -6.18 29.09 -4.18
CA ILE A 251 -6.44 27.79 -4.80
C ILE A 251 -5.53 26.70 -4.21
N VAL A 252 -4.23 26.99 -4.08
CA VAL A 252 -3.25 26.07 -3.48
C VAL A 252 -3.62 25.72 -2.03
N GLU A 253 -3.95 26.73 -1.21
CA GLU A 253 -4.34 26.52 0.18
C GLU A 253 -5.68 25.78 0.29
N ALA A 254 -6.65 26.09 -0.58
CA ALA A 254 -7.93 25.39 -0.65
C ALA A 254 -7.73 23.91 -1.00
N ALA A 255 -6.90 23.58 -2.00
CA ALA A 255 -6.61 22.22 -2.42
C ALA A 255 -5.90 21.42 -1.31
N VAL A 256 -4.90 22.03 -0.65
CA VAL A 256 -4.19 21.39 0.47
C VAL A 256 -5.14 21.19 1.66
N SER A 257 -5.95 22.17 2.01
CA SER A 257 -6.92 22.08 3.10
C SER A 257 -8.01 21.03 2.83
N ALA A 258 -8.45 20.91 1.59
CA ALA A 258 -9.39 19.88 1.17
C ALA A 258 -8.74 18.48 1.24
N THR A 259 -7.49 18.35 0.79
CA THR A 259 -6.72 17.10 0.89
C THR A 259 -6.58 16.62 2.34
N ARG A 260 -6.33 17.51 3.29
CA ARG A 260 -6.24 17.18 4.73
C ARG A 260 -7.53 16.64 5.33
N ARG A 261 -8.69 16.99 4.75
CA ARG A 261 -10.01 16.52 5.23
C ARG A 261 -10.42 15.16 4.67
N LEU A 262 -9.69 14.61 3.71
CA LEU A 262 -9.98 13.29 3.13
C LEU A 262 -9.87 12.18 4.18
N VAL A 263 -10.82 11.26 4.14
CA VAL A 263 -10.89 10.10 5.05
C VAL A 263 -10.64 8.83 4.25
N PRO A 264 -9.60 8.05 4.58
CA PRO A 264 -9.36 6.77 3.91
C PRO A 264 -10.48 5.77 4.14
N GLN A 265 -11.03 5.23 3.04
CA GLN A 265 -12.14 4.28 3.07
C GLN A 265 -12.22 3.45 1.79
N ASN A 266 -13.01 2.38 1.80
CA ASN A 266 -13.27 1.52 0.65
C ASN A 266 -12.02 0.76 0.14
N GLY A 267 -12.15 0.16 -1.05
CA GLY A 267 -11.07 -0.49 -1.78
C GLY A 267 -10.30 0.48 -2.68
N THR A 268 -9.43 -0.07 -3.52
CA THR A 268 -8.58 0.71 -4.45
C THR A 268 -8.90 0.33 -5.89
N SER A 269 -9.22 1.30 -6.74
CA SER A 269 -9.40 1.16 -8.19
C SER A 269 -8.46 2.08 -8.95
N LEU A 270 -7.36 1.52 -9.41
CA LEU A 270 -6.41 2.24 -10.27
C LEU A 270 -6.99 2.52 -11.66
N HIS A 271 -7.99 1.72 -12.09
CA HIS A 271 -8.73 1.93 -13.33
C HIS A 271 -9.39 3.32 -13.35
N HIS A 272 -10.11 3.67 -12.28
CA HIS A 272 -10.77 4.97 -12.18
C HIS A 272 -9.78 6.12 -12.06
N ALA A 273 -8.68 5.93 -11.32
CA ALA A 273 -7.62 6.93 -11.20
C ALA A 273 -7.01 7.28 -12.59
N PHE A 274 -6.66 6.27 -13.38
CA PHE A 274 -6.10 6.49 -14.72
C PHE A 274 -7.14 6.97 -15.72
N SER A 275 -8.40 6.57 -15.56
CA SER A 275 -9.51 7.11 -16.36
C SER A 275 -9.68 8.62 -16.12
N ALA A 276 -9.60 9.08 -14.89
CA ALA A 276 -9.62 10.51 -14.56
C ALA A 276 -8.43 11.25 -15.20
N ALA A 277 -7.22 10.65 -15.13
CA ALA A 277 -6.04 11.23 -15.78
C ALA A 277 -6.15 11.27 -17.31
N ARG A 278 -6.90 10.36 -17.90
CA ARG A 278 -7.15 10.32 -19.36
C ARG A 278 -8.22 11.30 -19.80
N SER A 279 -9.21 11.58 -18.97
CA SER A 279 -10.37 12.42 -19.30
C SER A 279 -10.09 13.91 -19.20
N ILE A 280 -9.11 14.33 -18.40
CA ILE A 280 -8.77 15.75 -18.25
C ILE A 280 -8.17 16.34 -19.55
N SER A 281 -8.56 17.56 -19.89
CA SER A 281 -8.07 18.24 -21.08
C SER A 281 -7.59 19.66 -20.73
N PRO A 282 -6.41 20.08 -21.21
CA PRO A 282 -5.37 19.29 -21.89
C PRO A 282 -4.82 18.12 -21.04
N ARG A 283 -4.20 17.13 -21.68
CA ARG A 283 -3.65 15.98 -20.95
C ARG A 283 -2.52 16.39 -19.99
N PRO A 284 -2.37 15.68 -18.85
CA PRO A 284 -1.22 15.88 -17.99
C PRO A 284 0.07 15.58 -18.76
N ASP A 285 1.12 16.27 -18.42
CA ASP A 285 2.48 15.97 -18.90
C ASP A 285 3.32 15.27 -17.81
N ASN A 286 2.79 15.20 -16.59
CA ASN A 286 3.39 14.44 -15.49
C ASN A 286 2.29 13.93 -14.54
N ILE A 287 2.40 12.66 -14.11
CA ILE A 287 1.52 12.05 -13.11
C ILE A 287 2.35 11.67 -11.90
N ILE A 288 1.91 12.10 -10.72
CA ILE A 288 2.46 11.67 -9.43
C ILE A 288 1.44 10.79 -8.75
N LEU A 289 1.77 9.50 -8.64
CA LEU A 289 0.90 8.47 -8.10
C LEU A 289 1.33 8.10 -6.68
N ILE A 290 0.51 8.46 -5.70
CA ILE A 290 0.73 8.15 -4.28
C ILE A 290 -0.16 6.96 -3.91
N VAL A 291 0.44 5.80 -3.65
CA VAL A 291 -0.26 4.52 -3.44
C VAL A 291 0.41 3.70 -2.34
N ASP A 292 -0.24 2.61 -1.94
CA ASP A 292 0.31 1.71 -0.92
C ASP A 292 0.31 0.23 -1.31
N SER A 293 -0.53 -0.16 -2.24
CA SER A 293 -0.79 -1.57 -2.55
C SER A 293 -1.38 -1.74 -3.95
N LEU A 294 -1.43 -2.98 -4.45
CA LEU A 294 -2.09 -3.30 -5.70
C LEU A 294 -3.61 -3.10 -5.59
N PRO A 295 -4.29 -2.69 -6.69
CA PRO A 295 -5.71 -2.40 -6.67
C PRO A 295 -6.56 -3.62 -6.35
N THR A 296 -7.52 -3.43 -5.44
CA THR A 296 -8.46 -4.48 -5.03
C THR A 296 -9.66 -4.59 -5.96
N GLN A 297 -9.88 -3.57 -6.81
CA GLN A 297 -10.99 -3.50 -7.76
C GLN A 297 -10.49 -2.99 -9.12
N GLY A 298 -11.15 -3.42 -10.19
CA GLY A 298 -10.97 -2.90 -11.55
C GLY A 298 -11.96 -1.79 -11.85
N GLU A 299 -12.60 -1.85 -13.02
CA GLU A 299 -13.71 -0.99 -13.41
C GLU A 299 -14.94 -1.20 -12.53
N SER A 300 -15.23 -2.45 -12.18
CA SER A 300 -16.38 -2.83 -11.36
C SER A 300 -15.95 -3.40 -10.01
N LYS A 301 -16.89 -3.35 -9.06
CA LYS A 301 -16.72 -3.93 -7.73
C LYS A 301 -16.45 -5.45 -7.82
N PRO A 302 -15.51 -6.00 -7.07
CA PRO A 302 -15.24 -7.43 -7.06
C PRO A 302 -16.45 -8.20 -6.49
N SER A 303 -16.68 -9.40 -7.02
CA SER A 303 -17.77 -10.28 -6.56
C SER A 303 -17.56 -10.87 -5.17
N ARG A 304 -16.32 -10.79 -4.65
CA ARG A 304 -15.95 -11.31 -3.34
C ARG A 304 -15.27 -10.23 -2.52
N ASP A 305 -15.48 -10.24 -1.21
CA ASP A 305 -14.86 -9.27 -0.29
C ASP A 305 -13.33 -9.42 -0.17
N THR A 306 -12.84 -10.64 -0.42
CA THR A 306 -11.40 -10.94 -0.46
C THR A 306 -10.92 -11.07 -1.89
N VAL A 307 -9.89 -10.29 -2.25
CA VAL A 307 -9.29 -10.28 -3.59
C VAL A 307 -7.90 -10.89 -3.51
N SER A 308 -7.66 -11.99 -4.21
CA SER A 308 -6.37 -12.67 -4.24
C SER A 308 -5.29 -11.80 -4.90
N GLY A 309 -4.01 -12.02 -4.55
CA GLY A 309 -2.89 -11.29 -5.15
C GLY A 309 -2.85 -11.39 -6.69
N ARG A 310 -3.18 -12.56 -7.25
CA ARG A 310 -3.31 -12.72 -8.72
C ARG A 310 -4.42 -11.85 -9.33
N ALA A 311 -5.55 -11.74 -8.65
CA ALA A 311 -6.65 -10.89 -9.12
C ALA A 311 -6.28 -9.41 -9.01
N ARG A 312 -5.58 -9.00 -7.96
CA ARG A 312 -5.08 -7.64 -7.77
C ARG A 312 -4.06 -7.26 -8.88
N LEU A 313 -3.15 -8.18 -9.21
CA LEU A 313 -2.20 -7.97 -10.32
C LEU A 313 -2.92 -7.88 -11.68
N ARG A 314 -3.98 -8.67 -11.90
CA ARG A 314 -4.81 -8.52 -13.11
C ARG A 314 -5.51 -7.16 -13.16
N ASN A 315 -6.09 -6.71 -12.05
CA ASN A 315 -6.71 -5.38 -11.96
C ASN A 315 -5.70 -4.27 -12.28
N PHE A 316 -4.48 -4.39 -11.75
CA PHE A 316 -3.39 -3.47 -12.06
C PHE A 316 -3.07 -3.46 -13.56
N ASN A 317 -2.83 -4.61 -14.17
CA ASN A 317 -2.51 -4.72 -15.59
C ASN A 317 -3.65 -4.18 -16.49
N ASN A 318 -4.90 -4.45 -16.13
CA ASN A 318 -6.06 -3.92 -16.86
C ASN A 318 -6.15 -2.38 -16.72
N ALA A 319 -5.82 -1.83 -15.56
CA ALA A 319 -5.83 -0.39 -15.35
C ALA A 319 -4.81 0.36 -16.22
N LEU A 320 -3.68 -0.28 -16.55
CA LEU A 320 -2.67 0.31 -17.44
C LEU A 320 -3.21 0.68 -18.82
N GLY A 321 -4.25 -0.02 -19.30
CA GLY A 321 -4.94 0.31 -20.56
C GLY A 321 -5.62 1.69 -20.57
N ASN A 322 -5.91 2.25 -19.39
CA ASN A 322 -6.51 3.59 -19.24
C ASN A 322 -5.49 4.69 -18.98
N LEU A 323 -4.22 4.33 -18.79
CA LEU A 323 -3.17 5.33 -18.62
C LEU A 323 -3.02 6.17 -19.89
N PRO A 324 -2.97 7.51 -19.80
CA PRO A 324 -2.68 8.35 -20.95
C PRO A 324 -1.28 8.04 -21.50
N GLY A 325 -1.19 7.74 -22.81
CA GLY A 325 0.09 7.38 -23.44
C GLY A 325 1.09 8.53 -23.47
N GLY A 326 2.37 8.22 -23.24
CA GLY A 326 3.47 9.18 -23.31
C GLY A 326 3.61 10.11 -22.10
N VAL A 327 2.86 9.86 -21.02
CA VAL A 327 2.93 10.64 -19.77
C VAL A 327 3.78 9.86 -18.76
N PRO A 328 4.85 10.44 -18.20
CA PRO A 328 5.63 9.82 -17.13
C PRO A 328 4.78 9.68 -15.86
N VAL A 329 4.91 8.51 -15.20
CA VAL A 329 4.26 8.23 -13.94
C VAL A 329 5.32 8.09 -12.85
N ASN A 330 5.35 9.04 -11.95
CA ASN A 330 6.21 9.05 -10.78
C ASN A 330 5.48 8.42 -9.60
N VAL A 331 5.95 7.30 -9.14
CA VAL A 331 5.27 6.51 -8.11
C VAL A 331 5.91 6.74 -6.75
N ILE A 332 5.08 7.08 -5.77
CA ILE A 332 5.43 7.16 -4.36
C ILE A 332 4.67 6.04 -3.64
N LEU A 333 5.36 4.96 -3.30
CA LEU A 333 4.77 3.78 -2.69
C LEU A 333 4.97 3.78 -1.17
N PHE A 334 3.87 3.73 -0.42
CA PHE A 334 3.83 3.47 1.02
C PHE A 334 3.52 1.99 1.26
N PRO A 335 4.49 1.08 1.28
CA PRO A 335 4.23 -0.34 1.15
C PRO A 335 3.37 -0.91 2.27
N MET A 336 2.47 -1.81 1.90
CA MET A 336 1.66 -2.60 2.82
C MET A 336 2.30 -3.97 3.04
N VAL A 337 2.39 -4.41 4.29
CA VAL A 337 2.87 -5.76 4.63
C VAL A 337 1.94 -6.81 4.03
N GLY A 338 2.52 -7.76 3.31
CA GLY A 338 1.78 -8.84 2.62
C GLY A 338 1.49 -8.58 1.15
N ASP A 339 1.87 -7.43 0.58
CA ASP A 339 1.72 -7.13 -0.85
C ASP A 339 3.08 -6.92 -1.55
N ALA A 340 3.89 -7.96 -1.55
CA ALA A 340 5.24 -7.91 -2.14
C ALA A 340 5.24 -7.62 -3.65
N ALA A 341 4.16 -7.98 -4.36
CA ALA A 341 4.05 -7.74 -5.80
C ALA A 341 3.84 -6.25 -6.15
N ALA A 342 3.35 -5.43 -5.23
CA ALA A 342 3.11 -4.02 -5.46
C ALA A 342 4.40 -3.27 -5.83
N SER A 343 5.48 -3.45 -5.09
CA SER A 343 6.76 -2.79 -5.35
C SER A 343 7.28 -3.06 -6.76
N THR A 344 7.27 -4.34 -7.18
CA THR A 344 7.71 -4.73 -8.52
C THR A 344 6.80 -4.18 -9.62
N ALA A 345 5.47 -4.21 -9.41
CA ALA A 345 4.51 -3.74 -10.40
C ALA A 345 4.63 -2.22 -10.62
N TYR A 346 4.68 -1.44 -9.55
CA TYR A 346 4.81 0.02 -9.62
C TYR A 346 6.19 0.48 -10.09
N TRP A 347 7.25 -0.24 -9.73
CA TRP A 347 8.58 0.03 -10.27
C TRP A 347 8.62 -0.15 -11.81
N ARG A 348 8.03 -1.25 -12.32
CA ARG A 348 7.90 -1.47 -13.76
C ARG A 348 7.06 -0.40 -14.44
N LEU A 349 5.95 0.02 -13.85
CA LEU A 349 5.14 1.12 -14.35
C LEU A 349 5.97 2.39 -14.52
N ALA A 350 6.70 2.79 -13.48
CA ALA A 350 7.56 3.97 -13.54
C ALA A 350 8.62 3.85 -14.66
N GLN A 351 9.30 2.71 -14.76
CA GLN A 351 10.27 2.47 -15.85
C GLN A 351 9.65 2.54 -17.24
N GLN A 352 8.50 1.89 -17.45
CA GLN A 352 7.83 1.84 -18.75
C GLN A 352 7.32 3.21 -19.21
N THR A 353 7.07 4.10 -18.27
CA THR A 353 6.57 5.46 -18.54
C THR A 353 7.66 6.53 -18.44
N ASN A 354 8.93 6.16 -18.30
CA ASN A 354 10.04 7.09 -18.05
C ASN A 354 9.83 7.97 -16.80
N GLY A 355 9.07 7.52 -15.85
CA GLY A 355 8.90 8.14 -14.56
C GLY A 355 9.89 7.61 -13.51
N SER A 356 9.72 8.03 -12.27
CA SER A 356 10.53 7.61 -11.13
C SER A 356 9.72 6.76 -10.14
N TYR A 357 10.43 5.95 -9.35
CA TYR A 357 9.82 5.16 -8.29
C TYR A 357 10.55 5.42 -6.98
N ILE A 358 9.79 5.73 -5.93
CA ILE A 358 10.30 5.93 -4.59
C ILE A 358 9.42 5.20 -3.57
N SER A 359 10.07 4.57 -2.59
CA SER A 359 9.41 4.07 -1.38
C SER A 359 9.99 4.82 -0.19
N PRO A 360 9.31 5.86 0.31
CA PRO A 360 9.88 6.78 1.28
C PRO A 360 10.07 6.12 2.65
N ALA A 361 11.14 6.52 3.35
CA ALA A 361 11.36 6.17 4.74
C ALA A 361 10.27 6.74 5.66
N ARG A 362 10.21 6.29 6.91
CA ARG A 362 9.15 6.70 7.85
C ARG A 362 9.22 8.18 8.26
N ASP A 363 10.39 8.76 8.17
CA ASP A 363 10.72 10.13 8.52
C ASP A 363 10.68 11.12 7.33
N TRP A 364 10.25 10.64 6.15
CA TRP A 364 10.11 11.45 4.93
C TRP A 364 8.64 11.85 4.68
N PRO A 365 8.33 13.03 4.13
CA PRO A 365 9.15 14.14 3.70
C PRO A 365 9.74 14.94 4.84
#